data_c4d6e292ecc5a67c794bc0868c3cf676
#
_entry.id   c4d6e292ecc5a67c794bc0868c3cf676
#
_cell.length_a   1.000
_cell.length_b   1.000
_cell.length_c   1.000
_cell.angle_alpha   90.00
_cell.angle_beta   90.00
_cell.angle_gamma   90.00
#
_symmetry.space_group_name_H-M   'P 1'
#
loop_
_entity.id
_entity.type
_entity.pdbx_description
1 polymer ?
#
loop_
_entity_poly.entity_id
_entity_poly.type
_entity_poly.pdbx_seq_one_letter_code
_entity_poly.pdbx_strand_id
1 'polypeptide(L)'
;MFIGVPVRDAPWLREALSSVERTGADVKLVDPQNVHITLAFLGEVREDKLELVKESLDELEFQRFNVGFRGFGAFPSISRPRVVWIGITEGFNELKRIRTSLVRSLSSKRIRVEEEQFVPHLTLARVKGPRGVLELAKLVSEASDKEFGSQEVNEVTLFKSTLTPKGPIYDPVHKRLAGDNFELRGDSDRRTF
;
A
#
# COMPACT_ATOMS: atom_id res chain seq x y z
N MET A 1 4.77 13.75 -2.82
CA MET A 1 4.16 13.14 -1.62
C MET A 1 3.18 12.04 -2.03
N PHE A 2 2.85 11.13 -1.13
CA PHE A 2 1.82 10.13 -1.35
C PHE A 2 1.14 9.76 -0.03
N ILE A 3 -0.06 9.20 -0.12
CA ILE A 3 -0.80 8.67 1.02
C ILE A 3 -0.90 7.15 0.87
N GLY A 4 -0.64 6.42 1.94
CA GLY A 4 -0.64 4.96 1.91
C GLY A 4 -0.76 4.33 3.29
N VAL A 5 -0.85 3.01 3.26
CA VAL A 5 -0.83 2.16 4.45
C VAL A 5 0.57 1.55 4.59
N PRO A 6 1.30 1.84 5.68
CA PRO A 6 2.61 1.23 5.90
C PRO A 6 2.46 -0.28 6.14
N VAL A 7 3.36 -1.05 5.57
CA VAL A 7 3.42 -2.49 5.80
C VAL A 7 4.60 -2.79 6.71
N ARG A 8 4.33 -3.52 7.79
CA ARG A 8 5.35 -3.87 8.78
C ARG A 8 6.32 -4.89 8.19
N ASP A 9 7.60 -4.71 8.50
CA ASP A 9 8.60 -5.71 8.18
C ASP A 9 8.26 -7.03 8.90
N ALA A 10 8.13 -8.10 8.12
CA ALA A 10 7.73 -9.41 8.57
C ALA A 10 8.51 -10.50 7.84
N PRO A 11 8.66 -11.71 8.44
CA PRO A 11 9.39 -12.81 7.80
C PRO A 11 8.89 -13.15 6.40
N TRP A 12 7.59 -13.14 6.17
CA TRP A 12 6.99 -13.41 4.86
C TRP A 12 7.36 -12.37 3.80
N LEU A 13 7.47 -11.09 4.22
CA LEU A 13 7.88 -10.00 3.31
C LEU A 13 9.34 -10.17 2.89
N ARG A 14 10.21 -10.49 3.84
CA ARG A 14 11.63 -10.75 3.57
C ARG A 14 11.82 -11.98 2.68
N GLU A 15 11.02 -13.02 2.89
CA GLU A 15 11.03 -14.22 2.02
C GLU A 15 10.58 -13.86 0.59
N ALA A 16 9.54 -13.05 0.44
CA ALA A 16 9.06 -12.59 -0.86
C ALA A 16 10.14 -11.77 -1.60
N LEU A 17 10.77 -10.82 -0.93
CA LEU A 17 11.88 -10.02 -1.49
C LEU A 17 13.06 -10.92 -1.89
N SER A 18 13.46 -11.86 -1.03
CA SER A 18 14.51 -12.82 -1.30
C SER A 18 14.18 -13.74 -2.48
N SER A 19 12.90 -14.11 -2.66
CA SER A 19 12.47 -14.90 -3.82
C SER A 19 12.68 -14.14 -5.14
N VAL A 20 12.40 -12.84 -5.15
CA VAL A 20 12.68 -11.98 -6.30
C VAL A 20 14.18 -11.86 -6.54
N GLU A 21 14.99 -11.67 -5.50
CA GLU A 21 16.45 -11.56 -5.58
C GLU A 21 17.10 -12.82 -6.15
N ARG A 22 16.65 -14.02 -5.70
CA ARG A 22 17.14 -15.32 -6.17
C ARG A 22 16.92 -15.58 -7.65
N THR A 23 16.03 -14.85 -8.32
CA THR A 23 15.90 -14.95 -9.80
C THR A 23 17.14 -14.48 -10.55
N GLY A 24 18.04 -13.74 -9.90
CA GLY A 24 19.18 -13.12 -10.54
C GLY A 24 18.84 -12.01 -11.55
N ALA A 25 17.57 -11.58 -11.56
CA ALA A 25 17.13 -10.49 -12.41
C ALA A 25 17.77 -9.16 -12.01
N ASP A 26 17.97 -8.31 -13.02
CA ASP A 26 18.46 -6.94 -12.78
C ASP A 26 17.34 -6.07 -12.23
N VAL A 27 17.18 -6.11 -10.91
CA VAL A 27 16.12 -5.41 -10.19
C VAL A 27 16.68 -4.56 -9.06
N LYS A 28 15.98 -3.49 -8.72
CA LYS A 28 16.15 -2.77 -7.47
C LYS A 28 15.01 -3.16 -6.53
N LEU A 29 15.34 -3.91 -5.50
CA LEU A 29 14.40 -4.26 -4.42
C LEU A 29 13.99 -3.01 -3.64
N VAL A 30 12.77 -3.02 -3.15
CA VAL A 30 12.28 -2.03 -2.18
C VAL A 30 12.83 -2.42 -0.80
N ASP A 31 13.32 -1.44 -0.05
CA ASP A 31 13.69 -1.65 1.35
C ASP A 31 12.46 -2.12 2.14
N PRO A 32 12.55 -3.19 2.94
CA PRO A 32 11.41 -3.68 3.74
C PRO A 32 10.70 -2.58 4.56
N GLN A 33 11.46 -1.60 5.06
CA GLN A 33 10.92 -0.47 5.83
C GLN A 33 10.11 0.52 4.98
N ASN A 34 10.30 0.48 3.66
CA ASN A 34 9.63 1.37 2.70
C ASN A 34 8.44 0.70 2.01
N VAL A 35 8.16 -0.57 2.31
CA VAL A 35 7.02 -1.26 1.69
C VAL A 35 5.71 -0.72 2.23
N HIS A 36 4.79 -0.41 1.34
CA HIS A 36 3.50 0.19 1.66
C HIS A 36 2.45 -0.12 0.59
N ILE A 37 1.18 0.01 0.95
CA ILE A 37 0.07 0.02 0.00
C ILE A 37 -0.22 1.48 -0.35
N THR A 38 0.00 1.88 -1.59
CA THR A 38 -0.31 3.25 -2.02
C THR A 38 -1.81 3.42 -2.21
N LEU A 39 -2.38 4.46 -1.61
CA LEU A 39 -3.77 4.87 -1.79
C LEU A 39 -3.90 6.05 -2.77
N ALA A 40 -2.99 7.02 -2.71
CA ALA A 40 -3.02 8.19 -3.59
C ALA A 40 -1.61 8.78 -3.77
N PHE A 41 -1.20 8.97 -5.02
CA PHE A 41 -0.03 9.77 -5.36
C PHE A 41 -0.44 11.23 -5.55
N LEU A 42 0.26 12.15 -4.89
CA LEU A 42 -0.03 13.58 -4.92
C LEU A 42 1.02 14.38 -5.71
N GLY A 43 2.14 13.72 -6.09
CA GLY A 43 3.27 14.42 -6.68
C GLY A 43 3.87 15.46 -5.73
N GLU A 44 4.21 16.61 -6.28
CA GLU A 44 4.65 17.76 -5.49
C GLU A 44 3.44 18.48 -4.89
N VAL A 45 3.45 18.63 -3.57
CA VAL A 45 2.44 19.38 -2.83
C VAL A 45 3.06 20.69 -2.36
N ARG A 46 2.46 21.81 -2.73
CA ARG A 46 2.88 23.13 -2.30
C ARG A 46 2.64 23.32 -0.81
N GLU A 47 3.45 24.14 -0.13
CA GLU A 47 3.32 24.37 1.31
C GLU A 47 1.95 24.91 1.72
N ASP A 48 1.37 25.81 0.90
CA ASP A 48 0.04 26.37 1.14
C ASP A 48 -1.10 25.35 1.03
N LYS A 49 -0.82 24.14 0.46
CA LYS A 49 -1.77 23.03 0.33
C LYS A 49 -1.56 21.91 1.34
N LEU A 50 -0.45 21.90 2.03
CA LEU A 50 -0.10 20.78 2.93
C LEU A 50 -1.13 20.57 4.04
N GLU A 51 -1.60 21.67 4.66
CA GLU A 51 -2.63 21.57 5.71
C GLU A 51 -3.96 21.03 5.16
N LEU A 52 -4.36 21.41 3.96
CA LEU A 52 -5.56 20.86 3.31
C LEU A 52 -5.43 19.36 3.00
N VAL A 53 -4.21 18.87 2.73
CA VAL A 53 -3.96 17.42 2.59
C VAL A 53 -4.12 16.72 3.92
N LYS A 54 -3.57 17.28 5.01
CA LYS A 54 -3.72 16.74 6.37
C LYS A 54 -5.18 16.71 6.81
N GLU A 55 -5.93 17.79 6.59
CA GLU A 55 -7.37 17.84 6.86
C GLU A 55 -8.12 16.74 6.09
N SER A 56 -7.80 16.52 4.81
CA SER A 56 -8.41 15.44 4.02
C SER A 56 -8.13 14.05 4.59
N LEU A 57 -6.98 13.88 5.23
CA LEU A 57 -6.63 12.65 5.91
C LEU A 57 -7.40 12.51 7.24
N ASP A 58 -7.56 13.60 7.99
CA ASP A 58 -8.28 13.62 9.26
C ASP A 58 -9.79 13.40 9.10
N GLU A 59 -10.35 13.75 7.94
CA GLU A 59 -11.75 13.48 7.59
C GLU A 59 -12.03 11.99 7.28
N LEU A 60 -11.00 11.14 7.16
CA LEU A 60 -11.22 9.72 6.93
C LEU A 60 -11.84 9.05 8.15
N GLU A 61 -12.91 8.32 7.88
CA GLU A 61 -13.56 7.43 8.87
C GLU A 61 -13.39 5.99 8.41
N PHE A 62 -12.67 5.20 9.18
CA PHE A 62 -12.51 3.76 8.96
C PHE A 62 -12.24 3.03 10.26
N GLN A 63 -12.67 1.79 10.33
CA GLN A 63 -12.38 0.86 11.42
C GLN A 63 -11.12 0.06 11.09
N ARG A 64 -10.53 -0.59 12.07
CA ARG A 64 -9.45 -1.57 11.86
C ARG A 64 -9.94 -2.71 11.00
N PHE A 65 -9.13 -3.15 10.07
CA PHE A 65 -9.44 -4.30 9.21
C PHE A 65 -8.15 -5.03 8.83
N ASN A 66 -8.28 -6.28 8.42
CA ASN A 66 -7.13 -7.05 7.93
C ASN A 66 -6.98 -6.90 6.42
N VAL A 67 -5.71 -6.92 5.98
CA VAL A 67 -5.34 -7.08 4.58
C VAL A 67 -4.56 -8.38 4.42
N GLY A 68 -4.96 -9.18 3.44
CA GLY A 68 -4.29 -10.42 3.07
C GLY A 68 -3.45 -10.24 1.82
N PHE A 69 -2.25 -10.80 1.83
CA PHE A 69 -1.27 -10.69 0.76
C PHE A 69 -1.14 -12.01 0.02
N ARG A 70 -1.43 -11.98 -1.30
CA ARG A 70 -1.44 -13.19 -2.13
C ARG A 70 -0.98 -12.90 -3.54
N GLY A 71 -0.17 -13.79 -4.07
CA GLY A 71 0.24 -13.85 -5.46
C GLY A 71 1.24 -12.78 -5.86
N PHE A 72 2.26 -13.16 -6.61
CA PHE A 72 3.08 -12.21 -7.33
C PHE A 72 2.36 -11.70 -8.58
N GLY A 73 2.63 -10.45 -8.93
CA GLY A 73 2.21 -9.86 -10.19
C GLY A 73 3.27 -8.93 -10.74
N ALA A 74 3.06 -8.48 -11.96
CA ALA A 74 3.97 -7.53 -12.62
C ALA A 74 3.22 -6.50 -13.44
N PHE A 75 3.71 -5.26 -13.43
CA PHE A 75 3.27 -4.20 -14.33
C PHE A 75 4.34 -3.88 -15.38
N PRO A 76 3.96 -3.52 -16.62
CA PRO A 76 2.59 -3.56 -17.18
C PRO A 76 2.10 -4.99 -17.47
N SER A 77 3.00 -5.98 -17.57
CA SER A 77 2.67 -7.39 -17.79
C SER A 77 3.80 -8.30 -17.32
N ILE A 78 3.52 -9.60 -17.17
CA ILE A 78 4.52 -10.63 -16.80
C ILE A 78 5.59 -10.76 -17.88
N SER A 79 5.23 -10.61 -19.16
CA SER A 79 6.18 -10.71 -20.29
C SER A 79 7.12 -9.52 -20.43
N ARG A 80 6.76 -8.36 -19.89
CA ARG A 80 7.57 -7.13 -19.87
C ARG A 80 7.50 -6.45 -18.51
N PRO A 81 8.00 -7.11 -17.45
CA PRO A 81 7.87 -6.58 -16.11
C PRO A 81 8.74 -5.32 -15.94
N ARG A 82 8.16 -4.27 -15.39
CA ARG A 82 8.88 -3.09 -14.90
C ARG A 82 8.77 -2.94 -13.39
N VAL A 83 7.70 -3.47 -12.83
CA VAL A 83 7.43 -3.48 -11.38
C VAL A 83 6.95 -4.87 -11.02
N VAL A 84 7.53 -5.46 -9.98
CA VAL A 84 7.07 -6.71 -9.37
C VAL A 84 6.39 -6.39 -8.04
N TRP A 85 5.25 -7.00 -7.80
CA TRP A 85 4.41 -6.71 -6.66
C TRP A 85 3.71 -7.94 -6.10
N ILE A 86 3.18 -7.83 -4.88
CA ILE A 86 2.25 -8.78 -4.28
C ILE A 86 0.84 -8.19 -4.29
N GLY A 87 -0.14 -9.00 -4.67
CA GLY A 87 -1.55 -8.63 -4.68
C GLY A 87 -2.18 -8.62 -3.30
N ILE A 88 -3.34 -7.96 -3.21
CA ILE A 88 -4.15 -7.88 -2.00
C ILE A 88 -5.48 -8.58 -2.26
N THR A 89 -5.87 -9.51 -1.38
CA THR A 89 -7.11 -10.27 -1.47
C THR A 89 -8.11 -9.85 -0.40
N GLU A 90 -7.79 -10.06 0.85
CA GLU A 90 -8.58 -9.56 1.98
C GLU A 90 -8.37 -8.06 2.16
N GLY A 91 -9.40 -7.32 2.58
CA GLY A 91 -9.31 -5.87 2.82
C GLY A 91 -9.33 -4.99 1.55
N PHE A 92 -9.47 -5.59 0.37
CA PHE A 92 -9.53 -4.87 -0.90
C PHE A 92 -10.65 -3.82 -0.94
N ASN A 93 -11.85 -4.20 -0.48
CA ASN A 93 -13.02 -3.31 -0.50
C ASN A 93 -12.86 -2.14 0.48
N GLU A 94 -12.27 -2.39 1.64
CA GLU A 94 -11.97 -1.40 2.67
C GLU A 94 -10.97 -0.37 2.14
N LEU A 95 -9.87 -0.83 1.54
CA LEU A 95 -8.88 0.03 0.89
C LEU A 95 -9.51 0.88 -0.22
N LYS A 96 -10.40 0.29 -1.02
CA LYS A 96 -11.12 1.00 -2.09
C LYS A 96 -12.04 2.08 -1.53
N ARG A 97 -12.77 1.81 -0.43
CA ARG A 97 -13.62 2.80 0.25
C ARG A 97 -12.80 3.96 0.80
N ILE A 98 -11.71 3.65 1.52
CA ILE A 98 -10.79 4.66 2.07
C ILE A 98 -10.25 5.54 0.94
N ARG A 99 -9.74 4.94 -0.14
CA ARG A 99 -9.27 5.70 -1.30
C ARG A 99 -10.36 6.59 -1.90
N THR A 100 -11.56 6.07 -2.08
CA THR A 100 -12.68 6.82 -2.67
C THR A 100 -13.03 8.03 -1.82
N SER A 101 -13.12 7.88 -0.50
CA SER A 101 -13.36 8.97 0.43
C SER A 101 -12.24 10.00 0.40
N LEU A 102 -10.99 9.53 0.46
CA LEU A 102 -9.79 10.36 0.42
C LEU A 102 -9.71 11.19 -0.88
N VAL A 103 -9.87 10.56 -2.03
CA VAL A 103 -9.82 11.24 -3.34
C VAL A 103 -10.94 12.28 -3.46
N ARG A 104 -12.13 11.99 -2.95
CA ARG A 104 -13.25 12.95 -2.91
C ARG A 104 -12.89 14.18 -2.09
N SER A 105 -12.37 14.01 -0.87
CA SER A 105 -11.95 15.11 -0.01
C SER A 105 -10.83 15.94 -0.62
N LEU A 106 -9.77 15.30 -1.13
CA LEU A 106 -8.66 15.98 -1.82
C LEU A 106 -9.15 16.79 -3.03
N SER A 107 -10.03 16.21 -3.84
CA SER A 107 -10.58 16.88 -5.03
C SER A 107 -11.44 18.09 -4.67
N SER A 108 -12.25 18.02 -3.61
CA SER A 108 -13.04 19.16 -3.13
C SER A 108 -12.16 20.36 -2.70
N LYS A 109 -10.94 20.07 -2.21
CA LYS A 109 -9.92 21.06 -1.82
C LYS A 109 -8.98 21.44 -2.97
N ARG A 110 -9.30 21.00 -4.20
CA ARG A 110 -8.51 21.25 -5.43
C ARG A 110 -7.05 20.75 -5.30
N ILE A 111 -6.89 19.60 -4.65
CA ILE A 111 -5.62 18.88 -4.59
C ILE A 111 -5.67 17.80 -5.67
N ARG A 112 -4.67 17.84 -6.56
CA ARG A 112 -4.56 16.85 -7.63
C ARG A 112 -4.10 15.51 -7.06
N VAL A 113 -4.80 14.45 -7.46
CA VAL A 113 -4.37 13.07 -7.27
C VAL A 113 -4.01 12.53 -8.64
N GLU A 114 -2.90 11.81 -8.75
CA GLU A 114 -2.56 11.13 -10.00
C GLU A 114 -3.63 10.09 -10.32
N GLU A 115 -4.22 10.21 -11.50
CA GLU A 115 -5.28 9.30 -11.95
C GLU A 115 -4.65 8.01 -12.47
N GLU A 116 -4.75 6.95 -11.67
CA GLU A 116 -4.39 5.59 -12.06
C GLU A 116 -5.54 4.66 -11.72
N GLN A 117 -5.69 3.61 -12.53
CA GLN A 117 -6.57 2.52 -12.15
C GLN A 117 -6.09 1.95 -10.81
N PHE A 118 -6.95 2.02 -9.79
CA PHE A 118 -6.60 1.56 -8.45
C PHE A 118 -6.56 0.05 -8.40
N VAL A 119 -5.36 -0.49 -8.37
CA VAL A 119 -5.06 -1.88 -8.09
C VAL A 119 -4.18 -1.91 -6.85
N PRO A 120 -4.74 -2.13 -5.65
CA PRO A 120 -3.94 -2.15 -4.42
C PRO A 120 -2.94 -3.30 -4.46
N HIS A 121 -1.69 -2.99 -4.22
CA HIS A 121 -0.57 -3.93 -4.29
C HIS A 121 0.59 -3.48 -3.42
N LEU A 122 1.50 -4.41 -3.10
CA LEU A 122 2.80 -4.12 -2.49
C LEU A 122 3.89 -4.17 -3.56
N THR A 123 4.50 -3.06 -3.87
CA THR A 123 5.69 -3.05 -4.74
C THR A 123 6.88 -3.66 -4.01
N LEU A 124 7.47 -4.69 -4.61
CA LEU A 124 8.66 -5.38 -4.09
C LEU A 124 9.94 -4.96 -4.83
N ALA A 125 9.86 -4.76 -6.14
CA ALA A 125 11.03 -4.49 -6.96
C ALA A 125 10.69 -3.67 -8.21
N ARG A 126 11.69 -2.94 -8.69
CA ARG A 126 11.68 -2.27 -10.00
C ARG A 126 12.74 -2.89 -10.90
N VAL A 127 12.33 -3.36 -12.07
CA VAL A 127 13.24 -3.94 -13.06
C VAL A 127 14.08 -2.85 -13.70
N LYS A 128 15.41 -3.06 -13.77
CA LYS A 128 16.40 -2.13 -14.27
C LYS A 128 16.96 -2.49 -15.64
N GLY A 129 17.00 -3.79 -15.94
CA GLY A 129 17.55 -4.30 -17.19
C GLY A 129 16.93 -5.63 -17.60
N PRO A 130 17.31 -6.15 -18.78
CA PRO A 130 16.72 -7.36 -19.35
C PRO A 130 17.24 -8.65 -18.72
N ARG A 131 18.35 -8.62 -17.94
CA ARG A 131 18.93 -9.82 -17.34
C ARG A 131 17.95 -10.47 -16.36
N GLY A 132 17.77 -11.79 -16.44
CA GLY A 132 16.98 -12.58 -15.51
C GLY A 132 15.46 -12.35 -15.61
N VAL A 133 14.98 -11.67 -16.66
CA VAL A 133 13.55 -11.37 -16.82
C VAL A 133 12.71 -12.64 -17.03
N LEU A 134 13.26 -13.69 -17.65
CA LEU A 134 12.56 -14.96 -17.85
C LEU A 134 12.35 -15.69 -16.52
N GLU A 135 13.37 -15.76 -15.68
CA GLU A 135 13.31 -16.35 -14.34
C GLU A 135 12.34 -15.57 -13.44
N LEU A 136 12.35 -14.25 -13.57
CA LEU A 136 11.43 -13.37 -12.86
C LEU A 136 9.97 -13.61 -13.32
N ALA A 137 9.74 -13.71 -14.63
CA ALA A 137 8.43 -14.01 -15.18
C ALA A 137 7.92 -15.39 -14.74
N LYS A 138 8.82 -16.40 -14.69
CA LYS A 138 8.54 -17.73 -14.17
C LYS A 138 8.11 -17.68 -12.69
N LEU A 139 8.88 -17.01 -11.84
CA LEU A 139 8.52 -16.81 -10.42
C LEU A 139 7.13 -16.19 -10.27
N VAL A 140 6.84 -15.11 -11.01
CA VAL A 140 5.55 -14.42 -10.94
C VAL A 140 4.41 -15.33 -11.37
N SER A 141 4.60 -16.12 -12.42
CA SER A 141 3.58 -17.06 -12.94
C SER A 141 3.32 -18.23 -11.99
N GLU A 142 4.39 -18.85 -11.46
CA GLU A 142 4.30 -20.03 -10.59
C GLU A 142 3.77 -19.70 -9.19
N ALA A 143 4.00 -18.49 -8.72
CA ALA A 143 3.56 -18.03 -7.40
C ALA A 143 2.38 -17.05 -7.46
N SER A 144 1.59 -17.08 -8.53
CA SER A 144 0.42 -16.20 -8.71
C SER A 144 -0.68 -16.38 -7.66
N ASP A 145 -0.72 -17.54 -7.01
CA ASP A 145 -1.69 -17.91 -5.97
C ASP A 145 -1.08 -18.15 -4.59
N LYS A 146 0.25 -17.93 -4.44
CA LYS A 146 0.93 -18.13 -3.16
C LYS A 146 0.41 -17.15 -2.12
N GLU A 147 -0.02 -17.68 -0.97
CA GLU A 147 -0.32 -16.86 0.21
C GLU A 147 0.97 -16.50 0.94
N PHE A 148 1.10 -15.22 1.31
CA PHE A 148 2.28 -14.71 2.00
C PHE A 148 1.99 -14.44 3.48
N GLY A 149 0.92 -13.71 3.78
CA GLY A 149 0.56 -13.35 5.13
C GLY A 149 -0.55 -12.30 5.17
N SER A 150 -0.75 -11.75 6.34
CA SER A 150 -1.74 -10.70 6.55
C SER A 150 -1.24 -9.67 7.55
N GLN A 151 -1.90 -8.50 7.56
CA GLN A 151 -1.62 -7.43 8.50
C GLN A 151 -2.91 -6.69 8.85
N GLU A 152 -3.08 -6.31 10.12
CA GLU A 152 -4.11 -5.37 10.50
C GLU A 152 -3.74 -3.96 10.05
N VAL A 153 -4.67 -3.29 9.38
CA VAL A 153 -4.60 -1.87 9.01
C VAL A 153 -5.24 -1.06 10.11
N ASN A 154 -4.45 -0.27 10.79
CA ASN A 154 -4.87 0.61 11.89
C ASN A 154 -4.51 2.07 11.64
N GLU A 155 -3.79 2.38 10.56
CA GLU A 155 -3.42 3.74 10.19
C GLU A 155 -3.35 3.94 8.67
N VAL A 156 -3.60 5.17 8.25
CA VAL A 156 -3.31 5.70 6.92
C VAL A 156 -2.36 6.87 7.09
N THR A 157 -1.28 6.92 6.32
CA THR A 157 -0.19 7.88 6.54
C THR A 157 0.10 8.68 5.28
N LEU A 158 0.29 10.00 5.45
CA LEU A 158 0.86 10.89 4.45
C LEU A 158 2.39 10.83 4.54
N PHE A 159 3.04 10.49 3.44
CA PHE A 159 4.48 10.41 3.34
C PHE A 159 5.06 11.50 2.44
N LYS A 160 6.18 12.06 2.87
CA LYS A 160 7.09 12.82 2.01
C LYS A 160 8.13 11.85 1.46
N SER A 161 8.28 11.82 0.13
CA SER A 161 9.33 11.04 -0.53
C SER A 161 10.49 11.96 -0.88
N THR A 162 11.67 11.64 -0.36
CA THR A 162 12.92 12.30 -0.70
C THR A 162 13.79 11.32 -1.48
N LEU A 163 14.10 11.67 -2.73
CA LEU A 163 14.96 10.83 -3.57
C LEU A 163 16.42 11.01 -3.18
N THR A 164 17.10 9.90 -2.91
CA THR A 164 18.55 9.88 -2.65
C THR A 164 19.26 8.94 -3.61
N PRO A 165 20.59 9.03 -3.78
CA PRO A 165 21.36 8.09 -4.59
C PRO A 165 21.20 6.63 -4.14
N LYS A 166 20.94 6.40 -2.86
CA LYS A 166 20.72 5.04 -2.29
C LYS A 166 19.28 4.55 -2.50
N GLY A 167 18.33 5.44 -2.74
CA GLY A 167 16.92 5.14 -2.93
C GLY A 167 16.02 6.19 -2.27
N PRO A 168 14.71 6.05 -2.36
CA PRO A 168 13.78 6.95 -1.72
C PRO A 168 13.79 6.75 -0.20
N ILE A 169 13.69 7.87 0.53
CA ILE A 169 13.40 7.89 1.96
C ILE A 169 11.97 8.39 2.09
N TYR A 170 11.16 7.69 2.91
CA TYR A 170 9.77 8.04 3.17
C TYR A 170 9.61 8.50 4.61
N ASP A 171 9.43 9.82 4.76
CA ASP A 171 9.21 10.45 6.06
C ASP A 171 7.71 10.57 6.33
N PRO A 172 7.17 10.02 7.43
CA PRO A 172 5.78 10.22 7.79
C PRO A 172 5.55 11.69 8.20
N VAL A 173 4.60 12.34 7.54
CA VAL A 173 4.27 13.76 7.77
C VAL A 173 3.02 13.90 8.62
N HIS A 174 2.03 13.04 8.39
CA HIS A 174 0.76 13.04 9.11
C HIS A 174 0.12 11.66 9.07
N LYS A 175 -0.65 11.31 10.13
CA LYS A 175 -1.29 10.00 10.28
C LYS A 175 -2.74 10.15 10.70
N ARG A 176 -3.59 9.33 10.12
CA ARG A 176 -4.95 9.09 10.58
C ARG A 176 -5.05 7.68 11.14
N LEU A 177 -5.41 7.54 12.40
CA LEU A 177 -5.66 6.26 13.03
C LEU A 177 -7.09 5.80 12.76
N ALA A 178 -7.28 4.49 12.66
CA ALA A 178 -8.61 3.88 12.65
C ALA A 178 -9.37 4.25 13.93
N GLY A 179 -10.69 4.40 13.82
CA GLY A 179 -11.56 4.51 14.98
C GLY A 179 -11.48 3.24 15.83
N ASP A 180 -11.72 3.38 17.14
CA ASP A 180 -11.88 2.22 18.01
C ASP A 180 -13.16 1.49 17.63
N ASN A 181 -13.10 0.15 17.55
CA ASN A 181 -14.29 -0.66 17.45
C ASN A 181 -15.08 -0.48 18.76
N PHE A 182 -16.09 0.39 18.73
CA PHE A 182 -17.07 0.43 19.79
C PHE A 182 -17.86 -0.86 19.64
N GLU A 183 -17.44 -1.93 20.34
CA GLU A 183 -18.33 -3.07 20.57
C GLU A 183 -19.59 -2.50 21.20
N LEU A 184 -20.68 -2.55 20.45
CA LEU A 184 -22.02 -2.45 21.02
C LEU A 184 -22.14 -3.64 21.97
N ARG A 185 -21.69 -3.47 23.21
CA ARG A 185 -22.06 -4.34 24.30
C ARG A 185 -23.58 -4.24 24.36
N GLY A 186 -24.23 -5.27 23.81
CA GLY A 186 -25.66 -5.43 23.86
C GLY A 186 -26.11 -5.24 25.29
N ASP A 187 -26.99 -4.28 25.47
CA ASP A 187 -27.78 -4.08 26.65
C ASP A 187 -28.76 -5.27 26.75
N SER A 188 -28.24 -6.41 27.23
CA SER A 188 -29.00 -7.61 27.56
C SER A 188 -29.15 -7.68 29.07
N ASP A 189 -29.77 -6.64 29.67
CA ASP A 189 -30.26 -6.80 31.03
C ASP A 189 -31.33 -5.75 31.36
N ARG A 190 -32.54 -5.98 30.90
CA ARG A 190 -33.79 -5.48 31.55
C ARG A 190 -34.99 -6.26 31.05
N ARG A 191 -35.23 -7.43 31.62
CA ARG A 191 -36.58 -7.94 31.85
C ARG A 191 -36.57 -8.78 33.09
N THR A 192 -36.80 -8.11 34.19
CA THR A 192 -37.47 -8.75 35.32
C THR A 192 -38.61 -7.78 35.67
N PHE A 193 -39.79 -8.18 35.32
CA PHE A 193 -41.07 -8.13 36.09
C PHE A 193 -42.16 -8.53 35.12
#